data_956ac1db2fe778d2998b85a845d3d80d
#
_entry.id   956ac1db2fe778d2998b85a845d3d80d
#
_cell.length_a   1.000
_cell.length_b   1.000
_cell.length_c   1.000
_cell.angle_alpha   90.00
_cell.angle_beta   90.00
_cell.angle_gamma   90.00
#
_symmetry.space_group_name_H-M   'P 1'
#
loop_
_entity.id
_entity.type
_entity.pdbx_description
1 polymer ?
#
loop_
_entity_poly.entity_id
_entity_poly.type
_entity_poly.pdbx_seq_one_letter_code
_entity_poly.pdbx_strand_id
1 'polypeptide(L)'
;MEYCPVHYPDQFNQEISQNKAVHIYYAQAIPLVAYIDESCLYLKEKKCGICEGVCQNDAIDLQQTEEKIAIDGAAIILAPGLEPFDPRVKNEYGYGKMQNVVTSMDYERLLCATGPYEGEILRASDKTHPHRLAWIQ
;
A
#
# COMPACT_ATOMS: atom_id res chain seq x y z
N MET A 1 -1.68 -1.10 -14.02
CA MET A 1 -0.86 0.00 -14.55
C MET A 1 0.56 -0.44 -14.82
N GLU A 2 0.65 -1.41 -15.66
CA GLU A 2 1.84 -2.19 -16.00
C GLU A 2 2.97 -1.33 -16.60
N TYR A 3 2.61 -0.32 -17.36
CA TYR A 3 3.56 0.53 -18.11
C TYR A 3 4.31 1.58 -17.27
N CYS A 4 3.94 1.79 -16.01
CA CYS A 4 4.64 2.76 -15.16
C CYS A 4 6.07 2.25 -14.83
N PRO A 5 7.14 3.02 -15.14
CA PRO A 5 8.51 2.59 -14.88
C PRO A 5 8.93 2.75 -13.41
N VAL A 6 8.20 3.54 -12.64
CA VAL A 6 8.55 3.85 -11.25
C VAL A 6 7.95 2.83 -10.31
N HIS A 7 8.77 2.31 -9.40
CA HIS A 7 8.36 1.44 -8.31
C HIS A 7 8.68 2.11 -6.98
N TYR A 8 7.87 1.84 -5.98
CA TYR A 8 8.09 2.29 -4.61
C TYR A 8 7.54 1.24 -3.62
N PRO A 9 7.96 1.26 -2.33
CA PRO A 9 7.42 0.35 -1.33
C PRO A 9 5.91 0.52 -1.18
N ASP A 10 5.16 -0.57 -1.22
CA ASP A 10 3.70 -0.55 -1.14
C ASP A 10 3.25 -0.37 0.31
N GLN A 11 2.87 0.84 0.67
CA GLN A 11 2.41 1.18 2.02
C GLN A 11 1.14 0.40 2.43
N PHE A 12 0.25 0.10 1.49
CA PHE A 12 -0.94 -0.69 1.76
C PHE A 12 -0.59 -2.13 2.18
N ASN A 13 0.47 -2.69 1.62
CA ASN A 13 1.02 -3.99 1.98
C ASN A 13 2.17 -3.89 3.01
N GLN A 14 2.19 -2.85 3.86
CA GLN A 14 3.20 -2.67 4.91
C GLN A 14 4.64 -2.72 4.36
N GLU A 15 4.85 -2.20 3.16
CA GLU A 15 6.14 -2.19 2.45
C GLU A 15 6.73 -3.57 2.14
N ILE A 16 5.98 -4.66 2.34
CA ILE A 16 6.40 -6.03 2.03
C ILE A 16 6.53 -6.25 0.52
N SER A 17 5.74 -5.55 -0.27
CA SER A 17 5.78 -5.57 -1.74
C SER A 17 6.14 -4.22 -2.34
N GLN A 18 6.31 -4.21 -3.66
CA GLN A 18 6.51 -2.98 -4.44
C GLN A 18 5.23 -2.64 -5.20
N ASN A 19 4.91 -1.37 -5.28
CA ASN A 19 3.84 -0.86 -6.10
C ASN A 19 4.37 0.08 -7.20
N LYS A 20 3.53 0.40 -8.16
CA LYS A 20 3.82 1.37 -9.22
C LYS A 20 3.41 2.77 -8.78
N ALA A 21 4.10 3.82 -9.23
CA ALA A 21 3.70 5.19 -8.92
C ALA A 21 2.26 5.50 -9.38
N VAL A 22 1.78 4.84 -10.43
CA VAL A 22 0.36 4.89 -10.81
C VAL A 22 -0.28 3.55 -10.47
N HIS A 23 -1.18 3.53 -9.51
CA HIS A 23 -1.76 2.31 -8.95
C HIS A 23 -3.20 2.50 -8.46
N ILE A 24 -3.84 1.39 -8.15
CA ILE A 24 -5.02 1.31 -7.28
C ILE A 24 -4.59 0.66 -5.97
N TYR A 25 -5.21 0.99 -4.85
CA TYR A 25 -4.81 0.39 -3.57
C TYR A 25 -5.00 -1.12 -3.56
N TYR A 26 -6.16 -1.59 -3.98
CA TYR A 26 -6.48 -3.01 -4.14
C TYR A 26 -7.70 -3.17 -5.06
N ALA A 27 -7.89 -4.35 -5.63
CA ALA A 27 -8.89 -4.59 -6.67
C ALA A 27 -10.34 -4.32 -6.26
N GLN A 28 -10.66 -4.44 -4.95
CA GLN A 28 -11.99 -4.22 -4.39
C GLN A 28 -12.18 -2.81 -3.79
N ALA A 29 -11.23 -1.90 -4.01
CA ALA A 29 -11.32 -0.53 -3.49
C ALA A 29 -12.58 0.19 -4.00
N ILE A 30 -13.26 0.93 -3.12
CA ILE A 30 -14.42 1.75 -3.44
C ILE A 30 -14.19 3.18 -2.90
N PRO A 31 -14.15 4.19 -3.78
CA PRO A 31 -14.23 4.11 -5.25
C PRO A 31 -12.97 3.46 -5.86
N LEU A 32 -13.13 2.77 -6.98
CA LEU A 32 -12.01 2.21 -7.74
C LEU A 32 -11.37 3.33 -8.57
N VAL A 33 -10.44 4.03 -7.98
CA VAL A 33 -9.71 5.14 -8.60
C VAL A 33 -8.22 4.84 -8.71
N ALA A 34 -7.57 5.42 -9.70
CA ALA A 34 -6.13 5.40 -9.81
C ALA A 34 -5.52 6.51 -8.96
N TYR A 35 -4.53 6.17 -8.17
CA TYR A 35 -3.69 7.11 -7.43
C TYR A 35 -2.37 7.31 -8.14
N ILE A 36 -1.85 8.52 -8.07
CA ILE A 36 -0.53 8.87 -8.59
C ILE A 36 0.32 9.30 -7.40
N ASP A 37 1.27 8.45 -7.05
CA ASP A 37 2.19 8.67 -5.93
C ASP A 37 3.17 9.82 -6.23
N GLU A 38 3.66 10.48 -5.19
CA GLU A 38 4.64 11.56 -5.27
C GLU A 38 5.96 11.15 -5.94
N SER A 39 6.28 9.85 -5.98
CA SER A 39 7.44 9.30 -6.69
C SER A 39 7.33 9.39 -8.21
N CYS A 40 6.15 9.74 -8.76
CA CYS A 40 5.91 9.86 -10.19
C CYS A 40 6.87 10.83 -10.87
N LEU A 41 7.53 10.39 -11.94
CA LEU A 41 8.46 11.23 -12.71
C LEU A 41 7.80 12.44 -13.33
N TYR A 42 6.52 12.35 -13.70
CA TYR A 42 5.80 13.50 -14.21
C TYR A 42 5.55 14.55 -13.12
N LEU A 43 5.13 14.13 -11.94
CA LEU A 43 4.90 15.07 -10.83
C LEU A 43 6.19 15.75 -10.40
N LYS A 44 7.31 15.01 -10.32
CA LYS A 44 8.62 15.54 -9.91
C LYS A 44 9.28 16.42 -10.97
N GLU A 45 9.34 15.95 -12.19
CA GLU A 45 10.23 16.52 -13.21
C GLU A 45 9.52 16.88 -14.52
N LYS A 46 8.22 16.63 -14.62
CA LYS A 46 7.44 16.78 -15.86
C LYS A 46 7.97 15.93 -17.04
N LYS A 47 8.69 14.84 -16.71
CA LYS A 47 9.31 13.95 -17.70
C LYS A 47 8.60 12.61 -17.68
N CYS A 48 7.63 12.37 -18.29
CA CYS A 48 6.89 11.12 -18.47
C CYS A 48 5.44 11.49 -18.81
N GLY A 49 4.57 10.56 -19.02
CA GLY A 49 3.17 10.75 -19.42
C GLY A 49 2.65 9.45 -20.01
N ILE A 50 3.43 8.36 -19.87
CA ILE A 50 3.11 7.06 -20.46
C ILE A 50 1.71 6.59 -20.05
N CYS A 51 1.35 6.75 -18.77
CA CYS A 51 0.06 6.30 -18.25
C CYS A 51 -1.12 7.04 -18.89
N GLU A 52 -1.00 8.33 -19.14
CA GLU A 52 -1.99 9.14 -19.84
C GLU A 52 -2.11 8.68 -21.30
N GLY A 53 -0.97 8.52 -22.00
CA GLY A 53 -0.96 8.12 -23.40
C GLY A 53 -1.45 6.69 -23.69
N VAL A 54 -1.39 5.77 -22.71
CA VAL A 54 -1.86 4.38 -22.88
C VAL A 54 -3.25 4.14 -22.29
N CYS A 55 -3.86 5.12 -21.65
CA CYS A 55 -5.17 5.00 -21.06
C CYS A 55 -6.24 5.01 -22.14
N GLN A 56 -6.86 3.87 -22.44
CA GLN A 56 -7.91 3.76 -23.46
C GLN A 56 -9.18 4.54 -23.13
N ASN A 57 -9.40 4.84 -21.85
CA ASN A 57 -10.58 5.56 -21.39
C ASN A 57 -10.33 7.05 -21.14
N ASP A 58 -9.12 7.53 -21.43
CA ASP A 58 -8.70 8.92 -21.18
C ASP A 58 -9.00 9.38 -19.73
N ALA A 59 -8.80 8.45 -18.77
CA ALA A 59 -9.19 8.63 -17.37
C ALA A 59 -8.05 9.13 -16.47
N ILE A 60 -6.88 9.44 -17.05
CA ILE A 60 -5.72 9.92 -16.27
C ILE A 60 -5.46 11.37 -16.69
N ASP A 61 -5.65 12.26 -15.75
CA ASP A 61 -5.33 13.68 -15.87
C ASP A 61 -4.13 14.01 -14.98
N LEU A 62 -2.97 14.19 -15.59
CA LEU A 62 -1.73 14.57 -14.90
C LEU A 62 -1.68 16.07 -14.56
N GLN A 63 -2.66 16.84 -14.99
CA GLN A 63 -2.78 18.29 -14.73
C GLN A 63 -3.77 18.59 -13.62
N GLN A 64 -4.44 17.59 -13.07
CA GLN A 64 -5.41 17.74 -12.01
C GLN A 64 -4.79 18.46 -10.81
N THR A 65 -5.50 19.43 -10.29
CA THR A 65 -5.13 20.20 -9.10
C THR A 65 -6.04 19.86 -7.93
N GLU A 66 -5.56 20.11 -6.71
CA GLU A 66 -6.38 19.93 -5.51
C GLU A 66 -7.60 20.87 -5.54
N GLU A 67 -8.78 20.30 -5.34
CA GLU A 67 -10.04 21.02 -5.20
C GLU A 67 -10.63 20.78 -3.81
N LYS A 68 -11.03 21.84 -3.11
CA LYS A 68 -11.72 21.76 -1.83
C LYS A 68 -13.21 21.92 -2.03
N ILE A 69 -13.95 20.86 -1.75
CA ILE A 69 -15.41 20.84 -1.84
C ILE A 69 -16.00 21.05 -0.45
N ALA A 70 -16.86 22.04 -0.29
CA ALA A 70 -17.65 22.23 0.92
C ALA A 70 -18.92 21.39 0.84
N ILE A 71 -19.16 20.57 1.85
CA ILE A 71 -20.35 19.72 1.96
C ILE A 71 -21.10 20.12 3.22
N ASP A 72 -22.37 20.52 3.07
CA ASP A 72 -23.27 20.78 4.17
C ASP A 72 -23.85 19.47 4.70
N GLY A 73 -23.58 19.16 5.97
CA GLY A 73 -24.05 17.93 6.61
C GLY A 73 -24.73 18.22 7.95
N ALA A 74 -25.76 17.47 8.29
CA ALA A 74 -26.48 17.60 9.58
C ALA A 74 -25.65 17.02 10.76
N ALA A 75 -24.75 16.07 10.49
CA ALA A 75 -23.89 15.44 11.50
C ALA A 75 -22.61 14.90 10.85
N ILE A 76 -21.59 14.72 11.67
CA ILE A 76 -20.31 14.10 11.27
C ILE A 76 -20.12 12.84 12.12
N ILE A 77 -19.91 11.70 11.47
CA ILE A 77 -19.54 10.44 12.13
C ILE A 77 -18.03 10.24 11.94
N LEU A 78 -17.31 10.21 13.06
CA LEU A 78 -15.87 9.98 13.04
C LEU A 78 -15.56 8.49 13.23
N ALA A 79 -14.89 7.90 12.25
CA ALA A 79 -14.43 6.52 12.28
C ALA A 79 -12.95 6.44 11.82
N PRO A 80 -11.99 7.02 12.60
CA PRO A 80 -10.61 7.23 12.16
C PRO A 80 -9.75 5.95 12.15
N GLY A 81 -10.30 4.82 12.61
CA GLY A 81 -9.54 3.58 12.76
C GLY A 81 -8.62 3.62 13.99
N LEU A 82 -7.53 2.88 13.92
CA LEU A 82 -6.53 2.79 14.97
C LEU A 82 -5.12 3.00 14.41
N GLU A 83 -4.22 3.49 15.24
CA GLU A 83 -2.79 3.51 14.98
C GLU A 83 -2.16 2.32 15.72
N PRO A 84 -1.53 1.37 15.00
CA PRO A 84 -0.87 0.24 15.64
C PRO A 84 0.31 0.69 16.50
N PHE A 85 0.52 -0.01 17.62
CA PHE A 85 1.72 0.20 18.44
C PHE A 85 2.99 -0.13 17.65
N ASP A 86 4.00 0.75 17.71
CA ASP A 86 5.30 0.48 17.10
C ASP A 86 6.13 -0.50 17.97
N PRO A 87 6.30 -1.77 17.58
CA PRO A 87 7.01 -2.76 18.38
C PRO A 87 8.52 -2.52 18.44
N ARG A 88 9.08 -1.58 17.67
CA ARG A 88 10.51 -1.23 17.73
C ARG A 88 10.92 -0.62 19.07
N VAL A 89 9.97 -0.05 19.81
CA VAL A 89 10.22 0.45 21.17
C VAL A 89 10.44 -0.67 22.19
N LYS A 90 10.11 -1.92 21.83
CA LYS A 90 10.25 -3.15 22.62
C LYS A 90 11.31 -4.06 21.99
N ASN A 91 12.56 -3.77 22.28
CA ASN A 91 13.71 -4.48 21.69
C ASN A 91 13.73 -5.99 21.94
N GLU A 92 13.11 -6.44 23.03
CA GLU A 92 12.99 -7.86 23.42
C GLU A 92 12.20 -8.68 22.41
N TYR A 93 11.29 -8.10 21.64
CA TYR A 93 10.53 -8.81 20.60
C TYR A 93 11.32 -9.01 19.32
N GLY A 94 12.37 -8.25 19.10
CA GLY A 94 13.25 -8.38 17.94
C GLY A 94 12.66 -7.91 16.62
N TYR A 95 11.54 -7.17 16.65
CA TYR A 95 10.97 -6.57 15.44
C TYR A 95 11.96 -5.59 14.77
N GLY A 96 12.09 -5.68 13.45
CA GLY A 96 13.09 -4.91 12.70
C GLY A 96 14.53 -5.44 12.79
N LYS A 97 14.79 -6.45 13.67
CA LYS A 97 16.10 -7.12 13.79
C LYS A 97 16.04 -8.57 13.31
N MET A 98 14.95 -9.27 13.59
CA MET A 98 14.72 -10.64 13.17
C MET A 98 13.71 -10.63 12.03
N GLN A 99 14.10 -11.13 10.87
CA GLN A 99 13.30 -11.05 9.64
C GLN A 99 11.90 -11.68 9.72
N ASN A 100 11.74 -12.71 10.58
CA ASN A 100 10.46 -13.43 10.73
C ASN A 100 9.62 -12.94 11.91
N VAL A 101 10.00 -11.84 12.55
CA VAL A 101 9.17 -11.15 13.54
C VAL A 101 8.40 -10.05 12.79
N VAL A 102 7.10 -10.19 12.75
CA VAL A 102 6.18 -9.34 12.00
C VAL A 102 5.09 -8.78 12.91
N THR A 103 4.48 -7.68 12.54
CA THR A 103 3.31 -7.15 13.25
C THR A 103 2.03 -7.90 12.87
N SER A 104 0.95 -7.67 13.60
CA SER A 104 -0.37 -8.19 13.22
C SER A 104 -0.84 -7.65 11.87
N MET A 105 -0.49 -6.40 11.54
CA MET A 105 -0.83 -5.79 10.25
C MET A 105 -0.03 -6.42 9.11
N ASP A 106 1.28 -6.65 9.29
CA ASP A 106 2.10 -7.40 8.32
C ASP A 106 1.49 -8.78 8.06
N TYR A 107 1.14 -9.49 9.15
CA TYR A 107 0.58 -10.83 9.06
C TYR A 107 -0.78 -10.86 8.37
N GLU A 108 -1.64 -9.89 8.67
CA GLU A 108 -2.94 -9.73 7.98
C GLU A 108 -2.75 -9.53 6.48
N ARG A 109 -1.77 -8.73 6.08
CA ARG A 109 -1.45 -8.53 4.66
C ARG A 109 -0.94 -9.80 3.99
N LEU A 110 -0.16 -10.62 4.69
CA LEU A 110 0.28 -11.93 4.16
C LEU A 110 -0.89 -12.90 3.96
N LEU A 111 -1.90 -12.87 4.84
CA LEU A 111 -3.10 -13.71 4.73
C LEU A 111 -4.05 -13.28 3.62
N CYS A 112 -3.96 -12.04 3.16
CA CYS A 112 -4.90 -11.50 2.20
C CYS A 112 -4.62 -12.03 0.79
N ALA A 113 -5.66 -12.51 0.10
CA ALA A 113 -5.55 -12.98 -1.28
C ALA A 113 -5.06 -11.90 -2.28
N THR A 114 -5.23 -10.62 -1.94
CA THR A 114 -4.69 -9.48 -2.69
C THR A 114 -3.40 -8.93 -2.07
N GLY A 115 -2.84 -9.64 -1.12
CA GLY A 115 -1.60 -9.29 -0.44
C GLY A 115 -0.34 -9.66 -1.23
N PRO A 116 0.84 -9.43 -0.66
CA PRO A 116 2.12 -9.53 -1.37
C PRO A 116 2.47 -10.94 -1.87
N TYR A 117 1.85 -11.97 -1.32
CA TYR A 117 2.06 -13.38 -1.69
C TYR A 117 0.74 -14.12 -2.00
N GLU A 118 -0.29 -13.39 -2.45
CA GLU A 118 -1.56 -13.95 -2.91
C GLU A 118 -2.27 -14.84 -1.86
N GLY A 119 -2.07 -14.53 -0.57
CA GLY A 119 -2.63 -15.27 0.56
C GLY A 119 -1.75 -16.40 1.08
N GLU A 120 -0.57 -16.61 0.50
CA GLU A 120 0.41 -17.56 1.03
C GLU A 120 1.24 -16.95 2.15
N ILE A 121 1.28 -17.61 3.30
CA ILE A 121 2.13 -17.16 4.42
C ILE A 121 3.53 -17.67 4.19
N LEU A 122 4.42 -16.76 3.78
CA LEU A 122 5.82 -17.05 3.55
C LEU A 122 6.70 -16.30 4.55
N ARG A 123 7.73 -16.98 5.06
CA ARG A 123 8.74 -16.36 5.93
C ARG A 123 9.55 -15.32 5.16
N ALA A 124 9.78 -14.17 5.75
CA ALA A 124 10.58 -13.11 5.12
C ALA A 124 12.01 -13.56 4.82
N SER A 125 12.58 -14.43 5.68
CA SER A 125 13.96 -14.90 5.60
C SER A 125 14.30 -15.77 4.40
N ASP A 126 13.39 -16.66 3.99
CA ASP A 126 13.68 -17.70 3.00
C ASP A 126 12.52 -18.02 2.06
N LYS A 127 11.42 -17.30 2.18
CA LYS A 127 10.21 -17.47 1.33
C LYS A 127 9.62 -18.88 1.39
N THR A 128 9.78 -19.59 2.50
CA THR A 128 9.13 -20.88 2.73
C THR A 128 8.01 -20.77 3.76
N HIS A 129 7.09 -21.73 3.77
CA HIS A 129 6.00 -21.76 4.73
C HIS A 129 6.52 -21.97 6.17
N PRO A 130 6.01 -21.22 7.16
CA PRO A 130 6.35 -21.44 8.55
C PRO A 130 5.70 -22.73 9.06
N HIS A 131 6.47 -23.55 9.79
CA HIS A 131 5.94 -24.74 10.46
C HIS A 131 5.27 -24.42 11.80
N ARG A 132 5.63 -23.32 12.41
CA ARG A 132 5.11 -22.86 13.71
C ARG A 132 4.98 -21.35 13.72
N LEU A 133 3.91 -20.88 14.32
CA LEU A 133 3.64 -19.48 14.58
C LEU A 133 3.52 -19.25 16.08
N ALA A 134 4.08 -18.17 16.57
CA ALA A 134 3.88 -17.69 17.93
C ALA A 134 3.19 -16.32 17.86
N TRP A 135 2.14 -16.16 18.65
CA TRP A 135 1.36 -14.94 18.75
C TRP A 135 1.58 -14.32 20.14
N ILE A 136 1.98 -13.06 20.17
CA ILE A 136 2.22 -12.31 21.40
C ILE A 136 1.23 -11.14 21.45
N GLN A 137 0.45 -11.05 22.53
CA GLN A 137 -0.47 -9.95 22.82
C GLN A 137 0.07 -9.04 23.92
#